data_e2a47460f761749e81a4bac5adc9627a
#
_entry.id   e2a47460f761749e81a4bac5adc9627a
#
_cell.length_a   1.000
_cell.length_b   1.000
_cell.length_c   1.000
_cell.angle_alpha   90.00
_cell.angle_beta   90.00
_cell.angle_gamma   90.00
#
_symmetry.space_group_name_H-M   'P 1'
#
loop_
_entity.id
_entity.type
_entity.pdbx_description
1 polymer ?
#
loop_
_entity_poly.entity_id
_entity_poly.type
_entity_poly.pdbx_seq_one_letter_code
_entity_poly.pdbx_strand_id
1 'polypeptide(L)'
;MLLKNLFARKRSDYLRRDDKTVINPVEMLALANRELLELHVNKYATMVVGCLDYEANTLQYSVAGHLPKPVLMTPDHIEYLPGEGMPVGLTPEANHGLEEIALPETFMLVLMSDGVLETIEAVDLIEREKTLLTRLGGTLEKPGDLIRRLDLGEVTSDDLADDIAGLFVSRGVG
;
A
#
# COMPACT_ATOMS: atom_id res chain seq x y z
N MET A 1 -0.52 0.41 17.75
CA MET A 1 0.11 1.57 18.42
C MET A 1 1.62 1.65 18.19
N LEU A 2 2.35 0.53 18.19
CA LEU A 2 3.82 0.48 18.03
C LEU A 2 4.30 1.08 16.71
N LEU A 3 3.85 0.56 15.57
CA LEU A 3 4.31 1.02 14.25
C LEU A 3 4.02 2.51 14.03
N LYS A 4 2.84 3.01 14.46
CA LYS A 4 2.53 4.44 14.41
C LYS A 4 3.56 5.29 15.17
N ASN A 5 3.96 4.83 16.36
CA ASN A 5 4.98 5.52 17.16
C ASN A 5 6.36 5.46 16.51
N LEU A 6 6.71 4.33 15.90
CA LEU A 6 7.95 4.18 15.13
C LEU A 6 8.04 5.22 14.01
N PHE A 7 7.01 5.29 13.15
CA PHE A 7 6.98 6.26 12.04
C PHE A 7 6.99 7.70 12.55
N ALA A 8 6.25 8.03 13.61
CA ALA A 8 6.25 9.36 14.20
C ALA A 8 7.62 9.76 14.77
N ARG A 9 8.32 8.82 15.43
CA ARG A 9 9.68 9.01 15.94
C ARG A 9 10.65 9.27 14.79
N LYS A 10 10.67 8.44 13.75
CA LYS A 10 11.55 8.59 12.60
C LYS A 10 11.28 9.85 11.79
N ARG A 11 10.02 10.26 11.66
CA ARG A 11 9.67 11.56 11.09
C ARG A 11 10.27 12.71 11.94
N SER A 12 10.20 12.63 13.27
CA SER A 12 10.80 13.64 14.15
C SER A 12 12.32 13.68 14.02
N ASP A 13 12.97 12.51 13.91
CA ASP A 13 14.42 12.40 13.73
C ASP A 13 14.86 12.99 12.38
N TYR A 14 14.09 12.77 11.31
CA TYR A 14 14.32 13.41 10.01
C TYR A 14 14.30 14.94 10.12
N LEU A 15 13.27 15.49 10.75
CA LEU A 15 13.09 16.95 10.87
C LEU A 15 14.13 17.63 11.78
N ARG A 16 14.70 16.91 12.76
CA ARG A 16 15.57 17.48 13.77
C ARG A 16 17.03 17.10 13.64
N ARG A 17 17.33 15.96 13.03
CA ARG A 17 18.67 15.34 13.03
C ARG A 17 19.14 14.95 11.63
N ASP A 18 18.36 15.23 10.58
CA ASP A 18 18.60 14.80 9.20
C ASP A 18 18.75 13.26 9.06
N ASP A 19 18.06 12.51 9.94
CA ASP A 19 17.99 11.05 9.84
C ASP A 19 17.05 10.64 8.70
N LYS A 20 17.61 10.16 7.59
CA LYS A 20 16.89 9.85 6.36
C LYS A 20 16.16 8.50 6.37
N THR A 21 16.17 7.76 7.46
CA THR A 21 15.51 6.44 7.56
C THR A 21 14.05 6.49 7.15
N VAL A 22 13.30 7.54 7.55
CA VAL A 22 11.84 7.64 7.28
C VAL A 22 11.51 7.78 5.79
N ILE A 23 12.44 8.29 5.00
CA ILE A 23 12.27 8.43 3.54
C ILE A 23 12.91 7.27 2.76
N ASN A 24 13.50 6.30 3.44
CA ASN A 24 14.02 5.07 2.85
C ASN A 24 13.06 3.91 3.14
N PRO A 25 12.26 3.46 2.17
CA PRO A 25 11.24 2.41 2.39
C PRO A 25 11.81 1.11 2.92
N VAL A 26 12.96 0.67 2.44
CA VAL A 26 13.62 -0.59 2.85
C VAL A 26 14.10 -0.51 4.29
N GLU A 27 14.76 0.59 4.67
CA GLU A 27 15.21 0.79 6.05
C GLU A 27 14.04 0.87 7.03
N MET A 28 12.93 1.49 6.62
CA MET A 28 11.73 1.57 7.44
C MET A 28 11.10 0.21 7.65
N LEU A 29 11.01 -0.65 6.61
CA LEU A 29 10.51 -2.02 6.76
C LEU A 29 11.45 -2.88 7.62
N ALA A 30 12.75 -2.78 7.42
CA ALA A 30 13.74 -3.49 8.25
C ALA A 30 13.63 -3.10 9.73
N LEU A 31 13.42 -1.81 10.00
CA LEU A 31 13.23 -1.31 11.35
C LEU A 31 11.90 -1.79 11.94
N ALA A 32 10.80 -1.74 11.18
CA ALA A 32 9.49 -2.25 11.59
C ALA A 32 9.54 -3.76 11.89
N ASN A 33 10.24 -4.54 11.05
CA ASN A 33 10.44 -5.96 11.26
C ASN A 33 11.14 -6.24 12.59
N ARG A 34 12.25 -5.57 12.84
CA ARG A 34 13.01 -5.73 14.10
C ARG A 34 12.19 -5.35 15.33
N GLU A 35 11.51 -4.21 15.31
CA GLU A 35 10.69 -3.74 16.44
C GLU A 35 9.55 -4.71 16.75
N LEU A 36 8.93 -5.33 15.74
CA LEU A 36 7.88 -6.33 15.97
C LEU A 36 8.43 -7.64 16.53
N LEU A 37 9.56 -8.11 16.03
CA LEU A 37 10.20 -9.33 16.54
C LEU A 37 10.66 -9.18 18.00
N GLU A 38 11.21 -8.02 18.37
CA GLU A 38 11.65 -7.72 19.75
C GLU A 38 10.50 -7.76 20.76
N LEU A 39 9.26 -7.56 20.33
CA LEU A 39 8.10 -7.66 21.23
C LEU A 39 7.73 -9.10 21.63
N HIS A 40 8.22 -10.12 20.93
CA HIS A 40 7.91 -11.53 21.18
C HIS A 40 6.40 -11.85 21.24
N VAL A 41 5.57 -11.12 20.48
CA VAL A 41 4.09 -11.27 20.52
C VAL A 41 3.54 -12.20 19.45
N ASN A 42 4.38 -12.87 18.67
CA ASN A 42 3.98 -13.74 17.55
C ASN A 42 2.96 -13.08 16.60
N LYS A 43 3.13 -11.77 16.36
CA LYS A 43 2.31 -11.02 15.43
C LYS A 43 3.17 -10.48 14.30
N TYR A 44 2.60 -10.51 13.12
CA TYR A 44 3.18 -9.90 11.93
C TYR A 44 2.22 -8.86 11.35
N ALA A 45 2.73 -8.04 10.45
CA ALA A 45 1.91 -7.08 9.71
C ALA A 45 2.32 -7.04 8.24
N THR A 46 1.32 -6.91 7.38
CA THR A 46 1.52 -6.58 5.97
C THR A 46 1.52 -5.09 5.80
N MET A 47 2.38 -4.55 4.94
CA MET A 47 2.43 -3.12 4.70
C MET A 47 3.14 -2.75 3.40
N VAL A 48 2.84 -1.55 2.94
CA VAL A 48 3.62 -0.85 1.92
C VAL A 48 4.17 0.42 2.55
N VAL A 49 5.44 0.66 2.36
CA VAL A 49 6.08 1.92 2.73
C VAL A 49 6.56 2.59 1.45
N GLY A 50 6.22 3.85 1.26
CA GLY A 50 6.61 4.61 0.08
C GLY A 50 7.00 6.05 0.41
N CYS A 51 7.89 6.59 -0.42
CA CYS A 51 8.29 7.99 -0.42
C CYS A 51 8.01 8.59 -1.79
N LEU A 52 7.16 9.61 -1.81
CA LEU A 52 6.84 10.39 -3.00
C LEU A 52 7.76 11.60 -3.07
N ASP A 53 8.55 11.70 -4.12
CA ASP A 53 9.32 12.89 -4.45
C ASP A 53 8.57 13.69 -5.51
N TYR A 54 8.01 14.84 -5.10
CA TYR A 54 7.24 15.70 -5.99
C TYR A 54 8.11 16.55 -6.92
N GLU A 55 9.40 16.74 -6.60
CA GLU A 55 10.33 17.48 -7.44
C GLU A 55 10.88 16.58 -8.54
N ALA A 56 11.30 15.36 -8.16
CA ALA A 56 11.77 14.36 -9.12
C ALA A 56 10.65 13.63 -9.86
N ASN A 57 9.39 13.74 -9.40
CA ASN A 57 8.25 12.98 -9.90
C ASN A 57 8.48 11.46 -9.82
N THR A 58 8.98 10.97 -8.70
CA THR A 58 9.24 9.56 -8.48
C THR A 58 8.52 9.05 -7.23
N LEU A 59 8.21 7.75 -7.25
CA LEU A 59 7.80 6.99 -6.09
C LEU A 59 8.84 5.90 -5.84
N GLN A 60 9.50 5.96 -4.70
CA GLN A 60 10.26 4.85 -4.13
C GLN A 60 9.38 4.13 -3.12
N TYR A 61 9.31 2.81 -3.21
CA TYR A 61 8.48 2.04 -2.28
C TYR A 61 9.03 0.64 -2.06
N SER A 62 8.54 -0.01 -1.02
CA SER A 62 8.85 -1.38 -0.67
C SER A 62 7.61 -2.07 -0.11
N VAL A 63 7.44 -3.36 -0.42
CA VAL A 63 6.26 -4.16 -0.07
C VAL A 63 6.66 -5.25 0.93
N ALA A 64 5.85 -5.39 1.97
CA ALA A 64 5.98 -6.42 2.98
C ALA A 64 4.69 -7.24 3.08
N GLY A 65 4.51 -8.23 2.21
CA GLY A 65 3.40 -9.18 2.21
C GLY A 65 2.02 -8.57 1.95
N HIS A 66 1.95 -7.34 1.44
CA HIS A 66 0.69 -6.62 1.25
C HIS A 66 -0.07 -7.10 0.00
N LEU A 67 -1.36 -7.41 0.16
CA LEU A 67 -2.29 -7.79 -0.89
C LEU A 67 -3.60 -7.01 -0.76
N PRO A 68 -4.23 -6.63 -1.88
CA PRO A 68 -3.67 -6.65 -3.24
C PRO A 68 -2.45 -5.74 -3.36
N LYS A 69 -1.60 -5.99 -4.34
CA LYS A 69 -0.45 -5.10 -4.64
C LYS A 69 -0.95 -3.68 -4.89
N PRO A 70 -0.14 -2.64 -4.63
CA PRO A 70 -0.51 -1.26 -4.97
C PRO A 70 -0.86 -1.15 -6.45
N VAL A 71 -1.86 -0.34 -6.77
CA VAL A 71 -2.30 -0.09 -8.15
C VAL A 71 -1.93 1.33 -8.55
N LEU A 72 -1.30 1.46 -9.71
CA LEU A 72 -1.10 2.75 -10.37
C LEU A 72 -2.13 2.91 -11.48
N MET A 73 -2.86 4.00 -11.44
CA MET A 73 -3.80 4.40 -12.48
C MET A 73 -3.30 5.69 -13.12
N THR A 74 -3.30 5.70 -14.43
CA THR A 74 -3.04 6.88 -15.28
C THR A 74 -4.22 7.08 -16.23
N PRO A 75 -4.29 8.17 -17.01
CA PRO A 75 -5.36 8.33 -18.00
C PRO A 75 -5.45 7.20 -19.03
N ASP A 76 -4.32 6.56 -19.34
CA ASP A 76 -4.22 5.59 -20.42
C ASP A 76 -3.96 4.16 -19.94
N HIS A 77 -3.65 3.97 -18.66
CA HIS A 77 -3.20 2.67 -18.16
C HIS A 77 -3.56 2.45 -16.69
N ILE A 78 -3.78 1.17 -16.34
CA ILE A 78 -3.94 0.69 -14.97
C ILE A 78 -3.14 -0.59 -14.79
N GLU A 79 -2.36 -0.66 -13.71
CA GLU A 79 -1.54 -1.82 -13.42
C GLU A 79 -1.30 -2.01 -11.93
N TYR A 80 -1.02 -3.25 -11.54
CA TYR A 80 -0.41 -3.53 -10.26
C TYR A 80 1.06 -3.14 -10.30
N LEU A 81 1.49 -2.41 -9.28
CA LEU A 81 2.91 -2.12 -9.11
C LEU A 81 3.67 -3.37 -8.66
N PRO A 82 4.90 -3.59 -9.17
CA PRO A 82 5.74 -4.70 -8.72
C PRO A 82 6.11 -4.57 -7.24
N GLY A 83 6.80 -5.57 -6.74
CA GLY A 83 7.29 -5.61 -5.36
C GLY A 83 6.75 -6.83 -4.61
N GLU A 84 7.66 -7.43 -3.86
CA GLU A 84 7.41 -8.62 -3.04
C GLU A 84 8.23 -8.53 -1.76
N GLY A 85 7.78 -9.24 -0.74
CA GLY A 85 8.50 -9.34 0.53
C GLY A 85 7.66 -10.03 1.58
N MET A 86 8.31 -10.61 2.58
CA MET A 86 7.61 -11.22 3.71
C MET A 86 6.97 -10.15 4.60
N PRO A 87 5.85 -10.45 5.25
CA PRO A 87 5.30 -9.57 6.28
C PRO A 87 6.35 -9.21 7.33
N VAL A 88 6.31 -7.98 7.85
CA VAL A 88 7.18 -7.57 8.96
C VAL A 88 6.77 -8.27 10.26
N GLY A 89 7.75 -8.66 11.06
CA GLY A 89 7.55 -9.39 12.33
C GLY A 89 7.40 -10.91 12.17
N LEU A 90 7.53 -11.44 10.94
CA LEU A 90 7.38 -12.88 10.68
C LEU A 90 8.71 -13.62 10.92
N THR A 91 9.81 -13.12 10.40
CA THR A 91 11.14 -13.74 10.51
C THR A 91 12.25 -12.69 10.53
N PRO A 92 13.39 -12.95 11.24
CA PRO A 92 14.55 -12.06 11.20
C PRO A 92 15.17 -11.93 9.80
N GLU A 93 15.05 -12.95 8.97
CA GLU A 93 15.60 -13.01 7.60
C GLU A 93 14.72 -12.31 6.57
N ALA A 94 13.62 -11.68 6.98
CA ALA A 94 12.76 -10.95 6.06
C ALA A 94 13.57 -9.86 5.32
N ASN A 95 13.57 -9.97 4.00
CA ASN A 95 14.21 -9.02 3.10
C ASN A 95 13.16 -8.34 2.23
N HIS A 96 13.32 -7.04 2.00
CA HIS A 96 12.38 -6.23 1.27
C HIS A 96 13.12 -5.49 0.16
N GLY A 97 12.66 -5.63 -1.08
CA GLY A 97 13.21 -4.95 -2.24
C GLY A 97 12.81 -3.46 -2.28
N LEU A 98 13.68 -2.63 -2.87
CA LEU A 98 13.32 -1.27 -3.25
C LEU A 98 12.81 -1.28 -4.68
N GLU A 99 11.63 -0.75 -4.88
CA GLU A 99 11.08 -0.43 -6.18
C GLU A 99 11.09 1.08 -6.38
N GLU A 100 11.36 1.51 -7.61
CA GLU A 100 11.30 2.91 -8.00
C GLU A 100 10.58 3.05 -9.33
N ILE A 101 9.62 3.97 -9.39
CA ILE A 101 8.88 4.29 -10.61
C ILE A 101 8.83 5.80 -10.84
N ALA A 102 8.87 6.21 -12.09
CA ALA A 102 8.54 7.57 -12.47
C ALA A 102 7.02 7.76 -12.48
N LEU A 103 6.56 8.85 -11.91
CA LEU A 103 5.14 9.19 -11.86
C LEU A 103 4.80 10.21 -12.94
N PRO A 104 3.76 9.99 -13.76
CA PRO A 104 3.28 10.98 -14.70
C PRO A 104 2.67 12.20 -14.00
N GLU A 105 2.36 13.25 -14.76
CA GLU A 105 1.73 14.46 -14.21
C GLU A 105 0.33 14.18 -13.66
N THR A 106 -0.39 13.21 -14.26
CA THR A 106 -1.72 12.79 -13.84
C THR A 106 -1.70 11.32 -13.47
N PHE A 107 -1.96 11.03 -12.21
CA PHE A 107 -2.01 9.67 -11.70
C PHE A 107 -2.90 9.53 -10.46
N MET A 108 -3.26 8.31 -10.15
CA MET A 108 -3.76 7.90 -8.84
C MET A 108 -3.06 6.60 -8.41
N LEU A 109 -2.47 6.63 -7.23
CA LEU A 109 -1.96 5.46 -6.54
C LEU A 109 -3.04 4.96 -5.58
N VAL A 110 -3.37 3.68 -5.67
CA VAL A 110 -4.42 3.04 -4.87
C VAL A 110 -3.80 1.91 -4.06
N LEU A 111 -3.98 1.96 -2.75
CA LEU A 111 -3.62 0.89 -1.82
C LEU A 111 -4.88 0.48 -1.06
N MET A 112 -5.14 -0.82 -0.97
CA MET A 112 -6.33 -1.35 -0.28
C MET A 112 -5.95 -2.54 0.58
N SER A 113 -6.67 -2.75 1.68
CA SER A 113 -6.56 -3.98 2.45
C SER A 113 -7.15 -5.17 1.68
N ASP A 114 -6.77 -6.37 2.09
CA ASP A 114 -7.20 -7.64 1.50
C ASP A 114 -8.70 -7.90 1.58
N GLY A 115 -9.40 -7.28 2.53
CA GLY A 115 -10.86 -7.31 2.60
C GLY A 115 -11.56 -6.90 1.29
N VAL A 116 -10.96 -6.05 0.45
CA VAL A 116 -11.53 -5.72 -0.86
C VAL A 116 -11.59 -6.93 -1.80
N LEU A 117 -10.64 -7.86 -1.69
CA LEU A 117 -10.63 -9.07 -2.52
C LEU A 117 -11.71 -10.06 -2.09
N GLU A 118 -12.17 -10.01 -0.84
CA GLU A 118 -13.24 -10.85 -0.33
C GLU A 118 -14.62 -10.44 -0.87
N THR A 119 -14.77 -9.19 -1.31
CA THR A 119 -16.00 -8.73 -1.97
C THR A 119 -16.14 -9.25 -3.41
N ILE A 120 -15.10 -9.93 -3.93
CA ILE A 120 -15.06 -10.41 -5.30
C ILE A 120 -15.25 -11.92 -5.31
N GLU A 121 -16.38 -12.37 -5.86
CA GLU A 121 -16.63 -13.78 -6.12
C GLU A 121 -15.74 -14.25 -7.28
N ALA A 122 -14.80 -15.13 -6.99
CA ALA A 122 -13.92 -15.75 -7.99
C ALA A 122 -13.31 -17.03 -7.43
N VAL A 123 -12.81 -17.88 -8.35
CA VAL A 123 -12.30 -19.20 -8.02
C VAL A 123 -10.97 -19.13 -7.26
N ASP A 124 -10.11 -18.16 -7.60
CA ASP A 124 -8.81 -17.99 -7.02
C ASP A 124 -8.39 -16.51 -6.88
N LEU A 125 -7.25 -16.29 -6.22
CA LEU A 125 -6.69 -14.97 -5.98
C LEU A 125 -6.36 -14.22 -7.29
N ILE A 126 -5.87 -14.92 -8.29
CA ILE A 126 -5.47 -14.32 -9.57
C ILE A 126 -6.69 -13.74 -10.29
N GLU A 127 -7.80 -14.48 -10.25
CA GLU A 127 -9.06 -14.01 -10.85
C GLU A 127 -9.65 -12.83 -10.06
N ARG A 128 -9.55 -12.84 -8.72
CA ARG A 128 -9.96 -11.70 -7.88
C ARG A 128 -9.15 -10.46 -8.21
N GLU A 129 -7.84 -10.56 -8.31
CA GLU A 129 -6.96 -9.44 -8.66
C GLU A 129 -7.26 -8.89 -10.06
N LYS A 130 -7.47 -9.74 -11.06
CA LYS A 130 -7.90 -9.30 -12.40
C LYS A 130 -9.23 -8.58 -12.38
N THR A 131 -10.20 -9.11 -11.65
CA THR A 131 -11.51 -8.50 -11.51
C THR A 131 -11.42 -7.15 -10.81
N LEU A 132 -10.58 -7.03 -9.77
CA LEU A 132 -10.33 -5.77 -9.08
C LEU A 132 -9.76 -4.72 -10.04
N LEU A 133 -8.73 -5.05 -10.84
CA LEU A 133 -8.22 -4.13 -11.86
C LEU A 133 -9.29 -3.74 -12.88
N THR A 134 -10.13 -4.67 -13.29
CA THR A 134 -11.23 -4.40 -14.23
C THR A 134 -12.23 -3.42 -13.61
N ARG A 135 -12.59 -3.60 -12.34
CA ARG A 135 -13.51 -2.70 -11.62
C ARG A 135 -12.90 -1.31 -11.40
N LEU A 136 -11.60 -1.24 -11.10
CA LEU A 136 -10.87 0.02 -11.00
C LEU A 136 -10.68 0.70 -12.36
N GLY A 137 -10.64 -0.08 -13.45
CA GLY A 137 -10.40 0.42 -14.80
C GLY A 137 -11.46 1.41 -15.28
N GLY A 138 -11.10 2.23 -16.27
CA GLY A 138 -11.94 3.27 -16.84
C GLY A 138 -11.32 4.66 -16.68
N THR A 139 -12.15 5.68 -16.73
CA THR A 139 -11.69 7.08 -16.59
C THR A 139 -11.12 7.30 -15.19
N LEU A 140 -10.02 8.05 -15.12
CA LEU A 140 -9.41 8.46 -13.86
C LEU A 140 -10.35 9.46 -13.17
N GLU A 141 -11.00 9.00 -12.11
CA GLU A 141 -12.02 9.74 -11.37
C GLU A 141 -11.56 10.09 -9.96
N LYS A 142 -12.38 10.87 -9.26
CA LYS A 142 -12.11 11.16 -7.83
C LYS A 142 -12.20 9.88 -6.99
N PRO A 143 -11.46 9.79 -5.87
CA PRO A 143 -11.51 8.62 -4.99
C PRO A 143 -12.91 8.16 -4.59
N GLY A 144 -13.85 9.12 -4.35
CA GLY A 144 -15.23 8.79 -4.02
C GLY A 144 -16.00 8.09 -5.13
N ASP A 145 -15.65 8.31 -6.38
CA ASP A 145 -16.27 7.65 -7.53
C ASP A 145 -15.75 6.21 -7.66
N LEU A 146 -14.46 6.00 -7.38
CA LEU A 146 -13.87 4.66 -7.32
C LEU A 146 -14.49 3.80 -6.21
N ILE A 147 -14.74 4.36 -5.02
CA ILE A 147 -15.41 3.65 -3.93
C ILE A 147 -16.80 3.18 -4.35
N ARG A 148 -17.56 4.02 -5.07
CA ARG A 148 -18.86 3.62 -5.63
C ARG A 148 -18.75 2.55 -6.71
N ARG A 149 -17.75 2.66 -7.58
CA ARG A 149 -17.51 1.67 -8.66
C ARG A 149 -17.12 0.30 -8.12
N LEU A 150 -16.46 0.26 -6.96
CA LEU A 150 -16.12 -0.98 -6.27
C LEU A 150 -17.28 -1.58 -5.47
N ASP A 151 -18.45 -0.92 -5.46
CA ASP A 151 -19.65 -1.30 -4.67
C ASP A 151 -19.40 -1.35 -3.15
N LEU A 152 -18.36 -0.68 -2.67
CA LEU A 152 -17.99 -0.69 -1.25
C LEU A 152 -18.94 0.16 -0.38
N GLY A 153 -19.78 0.99 -0.98
CA GLY A 153 -20.72 1.85 -0.25
C GLY A 153 -21.96 1.13 0.27
N GLU A 154 -22.27 -0.07 -0.24
CA GLU A 154 -23.43 -0.88 0.14
C GLU A 154 -23.06 -2.09 1.01
N VAL A 155 -21.77 -2.32 1.21
CA VAL A 155 -21.27 -3.44 2.02
C VAL A 155 -21.44 -3.12 3.50
N THR A 156 -22.17 -3.95 4.22
CA THR A 156 -22.32 -3.81 5.69
C THR A 156 -21.26 -4.62 6.41
N SER A 157 -20.91 -4.24 7.64
CA SER A 157 -19.91 -4.95 8.45
C SER A 157 -20.27 -6.43 8.70
N ASP A 158 -21.52 -6.80 8.59
CA ASP A 158 -21.99 -8.16 8.79
C ASP A 158 -21.78 -9.06 7.57
N ASP A 159 -21.51 -8.46 6.40
CA ASP A 159 -21.29 -9.16 5.13
C ASP A 159 -19.81 -9.39 4.82
N LEU A 160 -18.90 -8.81 5.63
CA LEU A 160 -17.46 -8.91 5.41
C LEU A 160 -16.81 -9.81 6.47
N ALA A 161 -15.89 -10.66 6.01
CA ALA A 161 -15.02 -11.44 6.89
C ALA A 161 -13.86 -10.59 7.44
N ASP A 162 -13.49 -9.48 6.77
CA ASP A 162 -12.44 -8.55 7.19
C ASP A 162 -12.77 -7.10 6.83
N ASP A 163 -12.15 -6.16 7.53
CA ASP A 163 -12.31 -4.72 7.33
C ASP A 163 -11.71 -4.27 6.00
N ILE A 164 -12.41 -3.37 5.30
CA ILE A 164 -11.90 -2.73 4.09
C ILE A 164 -11.33 -1.36 4.42
N ALA A 165 -10.08 -1.17 4.11
CA ALA A 165 -9.40 0.12 4.18
C ALA A 165 -8.78 0.47 2.82
N GLY A 166 -8.82 1.75 2.44
CA GLY A 166 -8.22 2.24 1.20
C GLY A 166 -7.49 3.55 1.40
N LEU A 167 -6.33 3.68 0.76
CA LEU A 167 -5.56 4.92 0.65
C LEU A 167 -5.44 5.28 -0.83
N PHE A 168 -5.83 6.51 -1.15
CA PHE A 168 -5.77 7.06 -2.50
C PHE A 168 -4.86 8.30 -2.49
N VAL A 169 -3.83 8.28 -3.31
CA VAL A 169 -2.93 9.41 -3.52
C VAL A 169 -3.00 9.80 -4.99
N SER A 170 -3.43 11.01 -5.30
CA SER A 170 -3.62 11.44 -6.69
C SER A 170 -3.01 12.80 -6.98
N ARG A 171 -2.66 13.02 -8.24
CA ARG A 171 -2.25 14.31 -8.80
C ARG A 171 -2.90 14.48 -10.17
N GLY A 172 -3.34 15.71 -10.49
CA GLY A 172 -3.95 16.04 -11.79
C GLY A 172 -5.32 15.41 -12.03
N VAL A 173 -5.94 14.79 -11.01
CA VAL A 173 -7.27 14.21 -11.10
C VAL A 173 -8.29 15.29 -10.71
N GLY A 174 -9.14 15.65 -11.66
CA GLY A 174 -10.09 16.76 -11.56
C GLY A 174 -11.44 16.41 -10.93
#